data_ab6f4e470bb9afed82cf68548c0342a2
#
_entry.id   ab6f4e470bb9afed82cf68548c0342a2
#
_cell.length_a   1.000
_cell.length_b   1.000
_cell.length_c   1.000
_cell.angle_alpha   90.00
_cell.angle_beta   90.00
_cell.angle_gamma   90.00
#
_symmetry.space_group_name_H-M   'P 1'
#
loop_
_entity.id
_entity.type
_entity.pdbx_description
1 polymer ?
#
loop_
_entity_poly.entity_id
_entity_poly.type
_entity_poly.pdbx_seq_one_letter_code
_entity_poly.pdbx_strand_id
1 'polypeptide(L)'
;LKEIDLKQNINEINAKLGLALNDFEIEYLKQNYEDLGRRPTDCELMMFSQINSEHCRHKIFNSKWVIDGESENASLFSFIKDTFSNYSDGVISAYKDNAAVIEGIGKKRFFADQKSKKYSFIDEQVNFCIKVETHNHPTGISPFPGAATGSGGEIRDEGATGRGAKPKAGLTGNSVSYLRLEEAEPGEFEGK
;
A
#
# COMPACT_ATOMS: atom_id res chain seq x y z
N LEU A 1 31.77 -1.79 -3.39
CA LEU A 1 31.02 -0.68 -4.00
C LEU A 1 31.62 -0.40 -5.38
N LYS A 2 30.79 -0.40 -6.40
CA LYS A 2 31.20 -0.15 -7.78
C LYS A 2 30.68 1.20 -8.23
N GLU A 3 31.59 2.07 -8.70
CA GLU A 3 31.17 3.32 -9.31
C GLU A 3 30.48 3.10 -10.65
N ILE A 4 29.41 3.85 -10.89
CA ILE A 4 28.56 3.75 -12.06
C ILE A 4 28.64 5.04 -12.86
N ASP A 5 28.90 4.93 -14.15
CA ASP A 5 28.89 6.07 -15.06
C ASP A 5 27.47 6.33 -15.58
N LEU A 6 26.82 7.38 -15.07
CA LEU A 6 25.45 7.74 -15.47
C LEU A 6 25.36 8.28 -16.91
N LYS A 7 26.47 8.66 -17.53
CA LYS A 7 26.52 9.15 -18.93
C LYS A 7 26.57 7.99 -19.92
N GLN A 8 26.95 6.80 -19.46
CA GLN A 8 27.04 5.60 -20.29
C GLN A 8 26.04 4.54 -19.81
N ASN A 9 25.16 4.12 -20.69
CA ASN A 9 24.25 2.97 -20.49
C ASN A 9 23.39 2.98 -19.21
N ILE A 10 22.94 4.13 -18.75
CA ILE A 10 22.11 4.17 -17.52
C ILE A 10 20.84 3.33 -17.66
N ASN A 11 20.25 3.26 -18.86
CA ASN A 11 19.05 2.44 -19.09
C ASN A 11 19.35 0.94 -18.97
N GLU A 12 20.50 0.50 -19.43
CA GLU A 12 20.94 -0.89 -19.27
C GLU A 12 21.21 -1.22 -17.79
N ILE A 13 21.84 -0.31 -17.08
CA ILE A 13 22.12 -0.43 -15.65
C ILE A 13 20.81 -0.44 -14.85
N ASN A 14 19.88 0.47 -15.21
CA ASN A 14 18.55 0.55 -14.62
C ASN A 14 17.80 -0.79 -14.75
N ALA A 15 17.82 -1.38 -15.93
CA ALA A 15 17.21 -2.69 -16.17
C ALA A 15 17.96 -3.83 -15.43
N LYS A 16 19.29 -3.84 -15.51
CA LYS A 16 20.13 -4.90 -14.91
C LYS A 16 20.05 -4.94 -13.39
N LEU A 17 20.02 -3.79 -12.75
CA LEU A 17 19.92 -3.66 -11.29
C LEU A 17 18.46 -3.63 -10.80
N GLY A 18 17.48 -3.61 -11.70
CA GLY A 18 16.07 -3.55 -11.35
C GLY A 18 15.68 -2.28 -10.60
N LEU A 19 16.30 -1.13 -10.96
CA LEU A 19 16.11 0.13 -10.22
C LEU A 19 14.75 0.76 -10.48
N ALA A 20 14.09 0.44 -11.59
CA ALA A 20 12.80 1.01 -12.02
C ALA A 20 12.77 2.55 -12.04
N LEU A 21 13.91 3.18 -12.37
CA LEU A 21 14.00 4.63 -12.51
C LEU A 21 13.30 5.10 -13.78
N ASN A 22 12.52 6.16 -13.68
CA ASN A 22 11.95 6.86 -14.84
C ASN A 22 12.93 7.92 -15.39
N ASP A 23 12.62 8.49 -16.55
CA ASP A 23 13.51 9.45 -17.23
C ASP A 23 13.77 10.70 -16.38
N PHE A 24 12.78 11.17 -15.62
CA PHE A 24 12.97 12.31 -14.72
C PHE A 24 13.95 11.99 -13.58
N GLU A 25 13.84 10.83 -12.98
CA GLU A 25 14.76 10.38 -11.92
C GLU A 25 16.17 10.15 -12.43
N ILE A 26 16.30 9.63 -13.65
CA ILE A 26 17.60 9.49 -14.32
C ILE A 26 18.26 10.85 -14.55
N GLU A 27 17.51 11.81 -15.04
CA GLU A 27 18.03 13.15 -15.29
C GLU A 27 18.38 13.87 -13.98
N TYR A 28 17.55 13.74 -12.97
CA TYR A 28 17.80 14.21 -11.61
C TYR A 28 19.12 13.66 -11.03
N LEU A 29 19.33 12.36 -11.17
CA LEU A 29 20.57 11.73 -10.70
C LEU A 29 21.79 12.23 -11.46
N LYS A 30 21.72 12.34 -12.79
CA LYS A 30 22.82 12.88 -13.60
C LYS A 30 23.22 14.27 -13.17
N GLN A 31 22.26 15.17 -13.03
CA GLN A 31 22.53 16.56 -12.64
C GLN A 31 23.15 16.64 -11.24
N ASN A 32 22.57 15.94 -10.27
CA ASN A 32 23.08 16.00 -8.89
C ASN A 32 24.48 15.40 -8.74
N TYR A 33 24.78 14.29 -9.41
CA TYR A 33 26.11 13.70 -9.34
C TYR A 33 27.15 14.49 -10.17
N GLU A 34 26.72 15.22 -11.19
CA GLU A 34 27.58 16.17 -11.89
C GLU A 34 27.91 17.35 -10.99
N ASP A 35 26.96 17.93 -10.27
CA ASP A 35 27.16 19.00 -9.30
C ASP A 35 28.03 18.55 -8.12
N LEU A 36 27.93 17.30 -7.69
CA LEU A 36 28.79 16.68 -6.67
C LEU A 36 30.24 16.41 -7.18
N GLY A 37 30.49 16.49 -8.48
CA GLY A 37 31.78 16.21 -9.09
C GLY A 37 32.26 14.77 -8.94
N ARG A 38 31.39 13.82 -8.76
CA ARG A 38 31.69 12.37 -8.62
C ARG A 38 30.64 11.47 -9.26
N ARG A 39 30.98 10.20 -9.42
CA ARG A 39 30.03 9.19 -9.84
C ARG A 39 29.30 8.57 -8.65
N PRO A 40 28.04 8.15 -8.82
CA PRO A 40 27.38 7.32 -7.82
C PRO A 40 27.97 5.92 -7.77
N THR A 41 27.80 5.29 -6.63
CA THR A 41 28.02 3.85 -6.49
C THR A 41 26.75 3.07 -6.78
N ASP A 42 26.88 1.78 -7.07
CA ASP A 42 25.77 0.84 -7.22
C ASP A 42 24.85 0.82 -5.98
N CYS A 43 25.44 0.95 -4.80
CA CYS A 43 24.69 1.03 -3.53
C CYS A 43 23.86 2.32 -3.45
N GLU A 44 24.42 3.48 -3.80
CA GLU A 44 23.71 4.76 -3.79
C GLU A 44 22.55 4.76 -4.79
N LEU A 45 22.75 4.20 -5.98
CA LEU A 45 21.66 4.06 -6.94
C LEU A 45 20.54 3.14 -6.41
N MET A 46 20.90 2.03 -5.76
CA MET A 46 19.92 1.14 -5.14
C MET A 46 19.19 1.85 -4.00
N MET A 47 19.86 2.57 -3.14
CA MET A 47 19.24 3.35 -2.06
C MET A 47 18.28 4.39 -2.62
N PHE A 48 18.68 5.16 -3.63
CA PHE A 48 17.82 6.15 -4.28
C PHE A 48 16.58 5.48 -4.88
N SER A 49 16.77 4.39 -5.62
CA SER A 49 15.69 3.59 -6.19
C SER A 49 14.71 3.11 -5.12
N GLN A 50 15.19 2.58 -4.00
CA GLN A 50 14.34 2.08 -2.92
C GLN A 50 13.59 3.20 -2.18
N ILE A 51 14.19 4.37 -1.99
CA ILE A 51 13.54 5.51 -1.35
C ILE A 51 12.49 6.15 -2.27
N ASN A 52 12.76 6.26 -3.56
CA ASN A 52 11.85 6.85 -4.55
C ASN A 52 10.90 5.85 -5.20
N SER A 53 11.17 4.57 -5.05
CA SER A 53 10.23 3.57 -5.49
C SER A 53 9.22 3.30 -4.40
N GLU A 54 8.48 2.85 -4.41
CA GLU A 54 7.46 1.90 -4.43
C GLU A 54 7.15 1.31 -3.10
N HIS A 55 6.98 2.13 -2.11
CA HIS A 55 6.00 1.77 -1.09
C HIS A 55 4.64 1.66 -1.78
N CYS A 56 4.00 0.50 -1.74
CA CYS A 56 2.71 0.19 -2.42
C CYS A 56 2.74 0.13 -3.95
N ARG A 57 3.91 0.06 -4.56
CA ARG A 57 4.11 -0.12 -6.02
C ARG A 57 3.34 0.84 -6.91
N HIS A 58 3.25 2.10 -6.54
CA HIS A 58 2.51 3.13 -7.26
C HIS A 58 2.93 3.27 -8.72
N LYS A 59 4.22 3.17 -9.03
CA LYS A 59 4.72 3.22 -10.42
C LYS A 59 4.18 2.06 -11.24
N ILE A 60 4.20 0.84 -10.71
CA ILE A 60 3.69 -0.35 -11.39
C ILE A 60 2.18 -0.23 -11.58
N PHE A 61 1.44 0.09 -10.52
CA PHE A 61 -0.02 0.21 -10.59
C PHE A 61 -0.51 1.37 -11.45
N ASN A 62 0.31 2.42 -11.64
CA ASN A 62 0.02 3.53 -12.56
C ASN A 62 0.61 3.36 -13.96
N SER A 63 1.41 2.32 -14.20
CA SER A 63 2.04 2.13 -15.51
C SER A 63 1.03 1.77 -16.60
N LYS A 64 1.46 1.94 -17.85
CA LYS A 64 0.74 1.43 -19.01
C LYS A 64 1.00 -0.07 -19.14
N TRP A 65 -0.03 -0.82 -19.43
CA TRP A 65 0.04 -2.25 -19.59
C TRP A 65 -0.12 -2.65 -21.05
N VAL A 66 0.64 -3.64 -21.46
CA VAL A 66 0.52 -4.31 -22.74
C VAL A 66 0.29 -5.80 -22.44
N ILE A 67 -0.88 -6.31 -22.80
CA ILE A 67 -1.27 -7.69 -22.59
C ILE A 67 -1.45 -8.34 -23.96
N ASP A 68 -0.70 -9.41 -24.22
CA ASP A 68 -0.73 -10.14 -25.51
C ASP A 68 -0.50 -9.26 -26.74
N GLY A 69 0.28 -8.17 -26.59
CA GLY A 69 0.60 -7.21 -27.65
C GLY A 69 -0.38 -6.07 -27.80
N GLU A 70 -1.48 -6.06 -27.06
CA GLU A 70 -2.47 -4.99 -27.05
C GLU A 70 -2.26 -4.06 -25.85
N SER A 71 -2.31 -2.74 -26.10
CA SER A 71 -2.16 -1.73 -25.05
C SER A 71 -3.47 -1.53 -24.32
N GLU A 72 -3.44 -1.67 -23.00
CA GLU A 72 -4.57 -1.32 -22.14
C GLU A 72 -4.71 0.20 -22.01
N ASN A 73 -5.95 0.68 -22.05
CA ASN A 73 -6.26 2.11 -21.98
C ASN A 73 -6.27 2.68 -20.54
N ALA A 74 -6.15 1.81 -19.55
CA ALA A 74 -6.24 2.17 -18.14
C ALA A 74 -5.11 1.51 -17.32
N SER A 75 -4.70 2.16 -16.25
CA SER A 75 -3.78 1.58 -15.27
C SER A 75 -4.51 0.65 -14.30
N LEU A 76 -3.79 -0.19 -13.56
CA LEU A 76 -4.38 -1.03 -12.51
C LEU A 76 -5.11 -0.20 -11.45
N PHE A 77 -4.56 0.95 -11.08
CA PHE A 77 -5.27 1.87 -10.16
C PHE A 77 -6.57 2.42 -10.76
N SER A 78 -6.60 2.67 -12.07
CA SER A 78 -7.84 3.10 -12.73
C SER A 78 -8.91 2.04 -12.63
N PHE A 79 -8.59 0.77 -12.88
CA PHE A 79 -9.52 -0.34 -12.73
C PHE A 79 -10.05 -0.49 -11.30
N ILE A 80 -9.16 -0.37 -10.30
CA ILE A 80 -9.56 -0.43 -8.89
C ILE A 80 -10.51 0.72 -8.54
N LYS A 81 -10.19 1.95 -8.97
CA LYS A 81 -10.99 3.14 -8.71
C LYS A 81 -12.31 3.17 -9.48
N ASP A 82 -12.39 2.49 -10.60
CA ASP A 82 -13.60 2.42 -11.42
C ASP A 82 -14.76 1.77 -10.65
N THR A 83 -14.48 0.77 -9.82
CA THR A 83 -15.47 0.19 -8.90
C THR A 83 -16.07 1.26 -7.99
N PHE A 84 -15.23 2.09 -7.37
CA PHE A 84 -15.70 3.18 -6.52
C PHE A 84 -16.45 4.26 -7.32
N SER A 85 -16.01 4.58 -8.52
CA SER A 85 -16.66 5.59 -9.39
C SER A 85 -18.07 5.18 -9.78
N ASN A 86 -18.30 3.88 -9.98
CA ASN A 86 -19.60 3.35 -10.37
C ASN A 86 -20.50 3.00 -9.17
N TYR A 87 -19.94 2.67 -8.03
CA TYR A 87 -20.64 2.16 -6.85
C TYR A 87 -20.10 2.80 -5.56
N SER A 88 -20.38 4.08 -5.36
CA SER A 88 -19.92 4.84 -4.18
C SER A 88 -20.97 5.00 -3.08
N ASP A 89 -22.16 4.40 -3.24
CA ASP A 89 -23.22 4.50 -2.25
C ASP A 89 -22.75 3.98 -0.89
N GLY A 90 -23.01 4.78 0.17
CA GLY A 90 -22.57 4.46 1.51
C GLY A 90 -21.09 4.75 1.79
N VAL A 91 -20.31 5.23 0.81
CA VAL A 91 -18.91 5.64 1.03
C VAL A 91 -18.84 7.14 1.33
N ILE A 92 -18.44 7.50 2.54
CA ILE A 92 -18.26 8.89 2.96
C ILE A 92 -16.93 9.45 2.48
N SER A 93 -15.87 8.65 2.56
CA SER A 93 -14.52 9.04 2.12
C SER A 93 -13.71 7.83 1.70
N ALA A 94 -13.13 7.91 0.50
CA ALA A 94 -12.15 6.94 0.01
C ALA A 94 -11.11 7.65 -0.85
N TYR A 95 -9.89 7.09 -0.95
CA TYR A 95 -8.76 7.61 -1.73
C TYR A 95 -8.31 9.04 -1.40
N LYS A 96 -8.65 9.57 -0.22
CA LYS A 96 -8.28 10.91 0.24
C LYS A 96 -7.35 10.88 1.45
N ASP A 97 -7.33 9.77 2.16
CA ASP A 97 -6.55 9.55 3.38
C ASP A 97 -6.12 8.08 3.42
N ASN A 98 -5.32 7.71 4.41
CA ASN A 98 -4.83 6.35 4.61
C ASN A 98 -5.91 5.34 5.04
N ALA A 99 -7.10 5.81 5.35
CA ALA A 99 -8.24 4.99 5.69
C ALA A 99 -9.49 5.45 4.93
N ALA A 100 -10.40 4.52 4.66
CA ALA A 100 -11.71 4.81 4.12
C ALA A 100 -12.75 4.95 5.24
N VAL A 101 -13.80 5.72 4.98
CA VAL A 101 -14.94 5.88 5.89
C VAL A 101 -16.21 5.51 5.14
N ILE A 102 -16.97 4.59 5.70
CA ILE A 102 -18.27 4.16 5.18
C ILE A 102 -19.39 4.47 6.16
N GLU A 103 -20.59 4.63 5.65
CA GLU A 103 -21.78 4.84 6.45
C GLU A 103 -22.05 3.65 7.35
N GLY A 104 -22.32 3.93 8.59
CA GLY A 104 -22.75 2.96 9.56
C GLY A 104 -24.25 2.97 9.77
N ILE A 105 -24.69 2.15 10.70
CA ILE A 105 -26.11 2.02 11.07
C ILE A 105 -26.40 2.93 12.25
N GLY A 106 -27.52 3.66 12.20
CA GLY A 106 -28.06 4.38 13.36
C GLY A 106 -28.45 3.40 14.45
N LYS A 107 -27.75 3.42 15.57
CA LYS A 107 -27.97 2.53 16.72
C LYS A 107 -27.74 3.27 18.03
N LYS A 108 -28.32 2.76 19.10
CA LYS A 108 -28.03 3.21 20.46
C LYS A 108 -26.63 2.77 20.85
N ARG A 109 -25.80 3.76 21.21
CA ARG A 109 -24.45 3.53 21.72
C ARG A 109 -24.40 3.89 23.21
N PHE A 110 -23.89 2.99 24.02
CA PHE A 110 -23.63 3.23 25.43
C PHE A 110 -22.31 3.98 25.59
N PHE A 111 -22.41 5.24 26.01
CA PHE A 111 -21.28 6.13 26.05
C PHE A 111 -21.37 7.11 27.23
N ALA A 112 -20.21 7.59 27.70
CA ALA A 112 -20.18 8.61 28.76
C ALA A 112 -20.40 10.00 28.14
N ASP A 113 -21.38 10.72 28.62
CA ASP A 113 -21.57 12.14 28.30
C ASP A 113 -20.32 12.93 28.69
N GLN A 114 -19.82 13.77 27.78
CA GLN A 114 -18.55 14.47 27.98
C GLN A 114 -18.55 15.46 29.13
N LYS A 115 -19.70 16.03 29.45
CA LYS A 115 -19.86 17.05 30.53
C LYS A 115 -20.19 16.39 31.87
N SER A 116 -21.24 15.59 31.89
CA SER A 116 -21.74 14.99 33.15
C SER A 116 -20.95 13.72 33.54
N LYS A 117 -20.15 13.14 32.63
CA LYS A 117 -19.43 11.87 32.81
C LYS A 117 -20.32 10.68 33.13
N LYS A 118 -21.63 10.82 32.99
CA LYS A 118 -22.59 9.74 33.23
C LYS A 118 -22.73 8.91 31.94
N TYR A 119 -22.76 7.62 32.10
CA TYR A 119 -23.03 6.68 30.99
C TYR A 119 -24.53 6.63 30.70
N SER A 120 -24.90 6.72 29.46
CA SER A 120 -26.25 6.57 28.96
C SER A 120 -26.26 6.03 27.54
N PHE A 121 -27.43 5.54 27.09
CA PHE A 121 -27.63 5.24 25.69
C PHE A 121 -27.95 6.50 24.92
N ILE A 122 -27.18 6.79 23.90
CA ILE A 122 -27.42 7.88 22.94
C ILE A 122 -27.72 7.29 21.57
N ASP A 123 -28.67 7.89 20.86
CA ASP A 123 -28.93 7.54 19.46
C ASP A 123 -27.89 8.27 18.59
N GLU A 124 -27.11 7.50 17.88
CA GLU A 124 -26.02 8.04 17.05
C GLU A 124 -25.85 7.19 15.79
N GLN A 125 -25.65 7.83 14.67
CA GLN A 125 -25.17 7.16 13.48
C GLN A 125 -23.65 6.98 13.61
N VAL A 126 -23.21 5.72 13.68
CA VAL A 126 -21.80 5.38 13.87
C VAL A 126 -21.24 4.92 12.56
N ASN A 127 -20.41 5.73 11.94
CA ASN A 127 -19.70 5.38 10.72
C ASN A 127 -18.48 4.49 11.01
N PHE A 128 -18.08 3.68 10.02
CA PHE A 128 -16.95 2.79 10.13
C PHE A 128 -15.74 3.36 9.40
N CYS A 129 -14.61 3.42 10.10
CA CYS A 129 -13.31 3.63 9.49
C CYS A 129 -12.72 2.26 9.15
N ILE A 130 -12.18 2.11 7.95
CA ILE A 130 -11.60 0.87 7.45
C ILE A 130 -10.18 1.16 6.97
N LYS A 131 -9.23 0.42 7.49
CA LYS A 131 -7.83 0.42 7.04
C LYS A 131 -7.40 -1.02 6.76
N VAL A 132 -6.66 -1.20 5.70
CA VAL A 132 -6.00 -2.46 5.37
C VAL A 132 -4.51 -2.25 5.18
N GLU A 133 -3.74 -3.25 5.53
CA GLU A 133 -2.28 -3.21 5.46
C GLU A 133 -1.73 -4.55 4.95
N THR A 134 -0.71 -4.51 4.10
CA THR A 134 -0.02 -5.71 3.62
C THR A 134 1.28 -5.88 4.38
N HIS A 135 1.43 -6.98 5.09
CA HIS A 135 2.61 -7.26 5.92
C HIS A 135 3.19 -8.66 5.66
N ASN A 136 3.39 -9.01 4.38
CA ASN A 136 3.78 -10.36 3.98
C ASN A 136 5.19 -10.74 4.45
N HIS A 137 6.22 -9.97 4.06
CA HIS A 137 7.61 -10.30 4.37
C HIS A 137 7.92 -10.28 5.87
N PRO A 138 7.60 -9.22 6.62
CA PRO A 138 7.84 -9.23 8.06
C PRO A 138 7.14 -10.37 8.77
N THR A 139 5.89 -10.68 8.38
CA THR A 139 5.12 -11.77 8.98
C THR A 139 5.66 -13.14 8.57
N GLY A 140 6.16 -13.28 7.34
CA GLY A 140 6.78 -14.53 6.86
C GLY A 140 8.11 -14.85 7.54
N ILE A 141 8.91 -13.83 7.86
CA ILE A 141 10.23 -14.00 8.49
C ILE A 141 10.09 -14.15 10.02
N SER A 142 9.24 -13.34 10.62
CA SER A 142 9.05 -13.28 12.05
C SER A 142 7.56 -13.06 12.36
N PRO A 143 6.76 -14.13 12.45
CA PRO A 143 5.29 -14.06 12.39
C PRO A 143 4.67 -13.14 13.46
N PHE A 144 5.06 -13.27 14.70
CA PHE A 144 4.49 -12.48 15.80
C PHE A 144 4.84 -10.98 15.70
N PRO A 145 6.12 -10.57 15.67
CA PRO A 145 6.46 -9.15 15.58
C PRO A 145 6.09 -8.55 14.21
N GLY A 146 6.13 -9.32 13.14
CA GLY A 146 5.70 -8.87 11.81
C GLY A 146 4.21 -8.55 11.77
N ALA A 147 3.36 -9.44 12.28
CA ALA A 147 1.93 -9.20 12.40
C ALA A 147 1.61 -8.04 13.35
N ALA A 148 2.31 -7.93 14.48
CA ALA A 148 2.15 -6.82 15.41
C ALA A 148 2.49 -5.46 14.78
N THR A 149 3.52 -5.41 13.92
CA THR A 149 3.89 -4.19 13.18
C THR A 149 2.78 -3.78 12.21
N GLY A 150 2.19 -4.73 11.48
CA GLY A 150 1.06 -4.49 10.59
C GLY A 150 -0.15 -3.92 11.33
N SER A 151 -0.56 -4.59 12.39
CA SER A 151 -1.65 -4.15 13.26
C SER A 151 -1.38 -2.75 13.86
N GLY A 152 -0.16 -2.48 14.27
CA GLY A 152 0.25 -1.16 14.78
C GLY A 152 0.11 -0.07 13.73
N GLY A 153 0.44 -0.35 12.45
CA GLY A 153 0.25 0.55 11.32
C GLY A 153 -1.22 0.87 11.07
N GLU A 154 -2.09 -0.12 11.08
CA GLU A 154 -3.53 0.04 10.92
C GLU A 154 -4.12 0.94 12.02
N ILE A 155 -3.80 0.67 13.27
CA ILE A 155 -4.27 1.47 14.42
C ILE A 155 -3.79 2.92 14.33
N ARG A 156 -2.55 3.14 13.93
CA ARG A 156 -1.97 4.48 13.77
C ARG A 156 -2.70 5.28 12.70
N ASP A 157 -2.95 4.68 11.54
CA ASP A 157 -3.60 5.34 10.43
C ASP A 157 -5.08 5.65 10.72
N GLU A 158 -5.80 4.71 11.33
CA GLU A 158 -7.18 4.95 11.79
C GLU A 158 -7.23 6.05 12.86
N GLY A 159 -6.30 6.06 13.80
CA GLY A 159 -6.20 7.07 14.83
C GLY A 159 -5.88 8.47 14.31
N ALA A 160 -5.20 8.58 13.17
CA ALA A 160 -4.85 9.83 12.51
C ALA A 160 -5.96 10.37 11.59
N THR A 161 -6.94 9.55 11.21
CA THR A 161 -8.00 9.94 10.27
C THR A 161 -8.95 10.95 10.90
N GLY A 162 -8.98 12.19 10.39
CA GLY A 162 -9.87 13.26 10.84
C GLY A 162 -9.81 13.50 12.36
N ARG A 163 -10.88 13.17 13.07
CA ARG A 163 -10.94 13.22 14.54
C ARG A 163 -10.44 11.94 15.21
N GLY A 164 -9.94 11.03 14.42
CA GLY A 164 -9.50 9.71 14.83
C GLY A 164 -10.63 8.69 14.97
N ALA A 165 -10.28 7.44 14.79
CA ALA A 165 -11.16 6.31 15.02
C ALA A 165 -10.70 5.51 16.24
N LYS A 166 -11.57 4.64 16.74
CA LYS A 166 -11.25 3.69 17.81
C LYS A 166 -11.27 2.29 17.21
N PRO A 167 -10.17 1.54 17.24
CA PRO A 167 -10.14 0.16 16.81
C PRO A 167 -11.21 -0.66 17.51
N LYS A 168 -11.97 -1.44 16.74
CA LYS A 168 -13.08 -2.27 17.26
C LYS A 168 -12.95 -3.72 16.87
N ALA A 169 -12.42 -3.98 15.68
CA ALA A 169 -12.20 -5.31 15.15
C ALA A 169 -10.94 -5.31 14.30
N GLY A 170 -10.25 -6.42 14.27
CA GLY A 170 -9.14 -6.71 13.38
C GLY A 170 -9.39 -8.00 12.64
N LEU A 171 -9.01 -8.02 11.38
CA LEU A 171 -9.04 -9.20 10.52
C LEU A 171 -7.62 -9.50 10.05
N THR A 172 -7.27 -10.78 9.99
CA THR A 172 -6.00 -11.25 9.45
C THR A 172 -6.27 -12.22 8.32
N GLY A 173 -5.65 -11.98 7.17
CA GLY A 173 -5.72 -12.84 6.01
C GLY A 173 -4.32 -13.21 5.53
N ASN A 174 -4.15 -14.44 5.05
CA ASN A 174 -2.93 -14.91 4.45
C ASN A 174 -3.23 -15.56 3.11
N SER A 175 -2.46 -15.20 2.08
CA SER A 175 -2.53 -15.89 0.79
C SER A 175 -1.67 -17.15 0.86
N VAL A 176 -2.26 -18.27 0.51
CA VAL A 176 -1.57 -19.57 0.45
C VAL A 176 -1.84 -20.23 -0.89
N SER A 177 -0.92 -21.08 -1.34
CA SER A 177 -1.05 -21.78 -2.60
C SER A 177 -2.03 -22.96 -2.52
N TYR A 178 -2.14 -23.58 -1.35
CA TYR A 178 -2.99 -24.74 -1.14
C TYR A 178 -3.35 -24.91 0.35
N LEU A 179 -4.61 -25.00 0.64
CA LEU A 179 -5.11 -25.12 2.02
C LEU A 179 -5.20 -26.58 2.52
N ARG A 180 -5.13 -27.56 1.64
CA ARG A 180 -5.26 -29.01 1.98
C ARG A 180 -6.55 -29.35 2.71
N LEU A 181 -7.64 -28.69 2.35
CA LEU A 181 -8.94 -28.94 2.98
C LEU A 181 -9.61 -30.19 2.43
N GLU A 182 -9.45 -30.43 1.13
CA GLU A 182 -10.02 -31.57 0.39
C GLU A 182 -9.09 -31.93 -0.77
N GLU A 183 -9.62 -32.53 -1.84
CA GLU A 183 -8.85 -32.76 -3.07
C GLU A 183 -8.47 -31.43 -3.72
N ALA A 184 -7.23 -31.36 -4.29
CA ALA A 184 -6.74 -30.16 -4.94
C ALA A 184 -7.56 -29.82 -6.19
N GLU A 185 -7.96 -28.56 -6.30
CA GLU A 185 -8.62 -28.04 -7.49
C GLU A 185 -7.63 -27.83 -8.65
N PRO A 186 -8.08 -27.83 -9.92
CA PRO A 186 -7.22 -27.55 -11.06
C PRO A 186 -6.51 -26.21 -10.92
N GLY A 187 -5.18 -26.21 -10.96
CA GLY A 187 -4.35 -25.02 -10.77
C GLY A 187 -3.83 -24.82 -9.36
N GLU A 188 -4.31 -25.55 -8.37
CA GLU A 188 -3.72 -25.60 -7.05
C GLU A 188 -2.47 -26.50 -7.04
N PHE A 189 -1.44 -26.06 -6.38
CA PHE A 189 -0.21 -26.82 -6.18
C PHE A 189 0.39 -26.52 -4.81
N GLU A 190 1.02 -27.53 -4.26
CA GLU A 190 1.71 -27.39 -2.99
C GLU A 190 2.96 -26.53 -3.17
N GLY A 191 3.04 -25.40 -2.44
CA GLY A 191 4.26 -24.61 -2.33
C GLY A 191 5.36 -25.35 -1.58
N LYS A 192 6.59 -25.09 -1.95
CA LYS A 192 7.79 -25.61 -1.25
C LYS A 192 8.14 -24.75 -0.07
#